data_a63f40753d2def78328ad6820ae2467d
#
_entry.id   a63f40753d2def78328ad6820ae2467d
#
_cell.length_a   1.000
_cell.length_b   1.000
_cell.length_c   1.000
_cell.angle_alpha   90.00
_cell.angle_beta   90.00
_cell.angle_gamma   90.00
#
_symmetry.space_group_name_H-M   'P 1'
#
loop_
_entity.id
_entity.type
_entity.pdbx_description
1 polymer ?
#
loop_
_entity_poly.entity_id
_entity_poly.type
_entity_poly.pdbx_seq_one_letter_code
_entity_poly.pdbx_strand_id
1 'polypeptide(L)'
;MKFIFSGMMIAYLGGNIYVFIRALQMLSSYPLAIKIIFSILFWIVASALFIAIGVRDVAMPAVVLKSLFTLGSIWMVFLLYMVLSLLVCDIAHLFVPQFKYGFWYALAFTITLLIYGHINYLNPQIVELDISLDKPIEGGEVNIVAISDVHLGEGTGKHKMQR
;
A
#
# COMPACT_ATOMS: atom_id res chain seq x y z
N MET A 1 17.59 -3.70 -16.57
CA MET A 1 16.24 -3.16 -16.26
C MET A 1 15.11 -4.12 -16.60
N LYS A 2 15.05 -4.74 -17.78
CA LYS A 2 13.95 -5.67 -18.16
C LYS A 2 13.76 -6.84 -17.19
N PHE A 3 14.84 -7.47 -16.72
CA PHE A 3 14.77 -8.61 -15.79
C PHE A 3 14.19 -8.24 -14.41
N ILE A 4 14.54 -7.06 -13.87
CA ILE A 4 14.01 -6.59 -12.58
C ILE A 4 12.51 -6.33 -12.71
N PHE A 5 12.09 -5.66 -13.77
CA PHE A 5 10.67 -5.40 -14.03
C PHE A 5 9.87 -6.69 -14.19
N SER A 6 10.39 -7.66 -14.97
CA SER A 6 9.73 -8.96 -15.12
C SER A 6 9.64 -9.71 -13.79
N GLY A 7 10.68 -9.68 -12.96
CA GLY A 7 10.67 -10.29 -11.63
C GLY A 7 9.61 -9.66 -10.72
N MET A 8 9.49 -8.32 -10.71
CA MET A 8 8.47 -7.62 -9.96
C MET A 8 7.06 -7.98 -10.43
N MET A 9 6.83 -8.09 -11.74
CA MET A 9 5.54 -8.49 -12.30
C MET A 9 5.16 -9.92 -11.92
N ILE A 10 6.11 -10.85 -11.96
CA ILE A 10 5.90 -12.25 -11.55
C ILE A 10 5.58 -12.31 -10.05
N ALA A 11 6.32 -11.59 -9.21
CA ALA A 11 6.08 -11.52 -7.78
C ALA A 11 4.70 -10.93 -7.46
N TYR A 12 4.32 -9.86 -8.15
CA TYR A 12 2.99 -9.24 -7.99
C TYR A 12 1.86 -10.20 -8.37
N LEU A 13 1.97 -10.83 -9.53
CA LEU A 13 0.96 -11.77 -10.01
C LEU A 13 0.88 -13.00 -9.09
N GLY A 14 2.03 -13.57 -8.71
CA GLY A 14 2.11 -14.71 -7.79
C GLY A 14 1.50 -14.39 -6.42
N GLY A 15 1.80 -13.20 -5.88
CA GLY A 15 1.19 -12.72 -4.63
C GLY A 15 -0.33 -12.58 -4.72
N ASN A 16 -0.85 -12.01 -5.81
CA ASN A 16 -2.30 -11.92 -6.04
C ASN A 16 -2.95 -13.30 -6.14
N ILE A 17 -2.36 -14.24 -6.89
CA ILE A 17 -2.88 -15.61 -7.01
C ILE A 17 -2.89 -16.29 -5.64
N TYR A 18 -1.81 -16.16 -4.87
CA TYR A 18 -1.70 -16.76 -3.54
C TYR A 18 -2.80 -16.24 -2.60
N VAL A 19 -2.93 -14.91 -2.47
CA VAL A 19 -3.98 -14.29 -1.62
C VAL A 19 -5.37 -14.66 -2.11
N PHE A 20 -5.60 -14.67 -3.43
CA PHE A 20 -6.88 -15.05 -4.04
C PHE A 20 -7.29 -16.48 -3.71
N ILE A 21 -6.37 -17.45 -3.85
CA ILE A 21 -6.64 -18.85 -3.52
C ILE A 21 -6.98 -18.98 -2.04
N ARG A 22 -6.23 -18.34 -1.14
CA ARG A 22 -6.48 -18.38 0.30
C ARG A 22 -7.83 -17.76 0.67
N ALA A 23 -8.20 -16.64 0.01
CA ALA A 23 -9.51 -16.03 0.20
C ALA A 23 -10.66 -16.92 -0.31
N LEU A 24 -10.51 -17.57 -1.47
CA LEU A 24 -11.51 -18.52 -1.98
C LEU A 24 -11.69 -19.74 -1.08
N GLN A 25 -10.62 -20.22 -0.44
CA GLN A 25 -10.71 -21.29 0.56
C GLN A 25 -11.60 -20.88 1.76
N MET A 26 -11.48 -19.61 2.21
CA MET A 26 -12.36 -19.08 3.27
C MET A 26 -13.81 -18.93 2.81
N LEU A 27 -14.03 -18.68 1.53
CA LEU A 27 -15.35 -18.59 0.93
C LEU A 27 -15.92 -19.97 0.50
N SER A 28 -15.28 -21.09 0.85
CA SER A 28 -15.68 -22.43 0.40
C SER A 28 -17.14 -22.77 0.70
N SER A 29 -17.65 -22.39 1.88
CA SER A 29 -19.03 -22.65 2.33
C SER A 29 -20.08 -21.69 1.76
N TYR A 30 -19.66 -20.63 1.04
CA TYR A 30 -20.58 -19.64 0.48
C TYR A 30 -21.09 -20.03 -0.91
N PRO A 31 -22.27 -19.52 -1.33
CA PRO A 31 -22.82 -19.75 -2.66
C PRO A 31 -21.88 -19.34 -3.78
N LEU A 32 -21.99 -20.00 -4.93
CA LEU A 32 -21.16 -19.73 -6.12
C LEU A 32 -21.24 -18.25 -6.57
N ALA A 33 -22.41 -17.64 -6.48
CA ALA A 33 -22.59 -16.24 -6.84
C ALA A 33 -21.67 -15.31 -6.04
N ILE A 34 -21.50 -15.53 -4.72
CA ILE A 34 -20.60 -14.73 -3.88
C ILE A 34 -19.14 -14.92 -4.32
N LYS A 35 -18.75 -16.16 -4.64
CA LYS A 35 -17.39 -16.44 -5.14
C LYS A 35 -17.09 -15.73 -6.46
N ILE A 36 -18.07 -15.72 -7.37
CA ILE A 36 -17.94 -15.04 -8.66
C ILE A 36 -17.82 -13.52 -8.47
N ILE A 37 -18.73 -12.92 -7.68
CA ILE A 37 -18.69 -11.46 -7.41
C ILE A 37 -17.36 -11.08 -6.76
N PHE A 38 -16.94 -11.84 -5.74
CA PHE A 38 -15.64 -11.63 -5.08
C PHE A 38 -14.49 -11.71 -6.08
N SER A 39 -14.48 -12.73 -6.95
CA SER A 39 -13.42 -12.92 -7.95
C SER A 39 -13.32 -11.74 -8.91
N ILE A 40 -14.47 -11.27 -9.41
CA ILE A 40 -14.51 -10.12 -10.33
C ILE A 40 -13.97 -8.86 -9.62
N LEU A 41 -14.46 -8.56 -8.42
CA LEU A 41 -14.02 -7.38 -7.66
C LEU A 41 -12.55 -7.46 -7.31
N PHE A 42 -12.06 -8.62 -6.87
CA PHE A 42 -10.66 -8.85 -6.55
C PHE A 42 -9.75 -8.50 -7.73
N TRP A 43 -10.03 -9.07 -8.92
CA TRP A 43 -9.19 -8.85 -10.09
C TRP A 43 -9.32 -7.44 -10.68
N ILE A 44 -10.48 -6.78 -10.55
CA ILE A 44 -10.63 -5.36 -10.90
C ILE A 44 -9.69 -4.51 -10.04
N VAL A 45 -9.70 -4.71 -8.72
CA VAL A 45 -8.85 -3.94 -7.80
C VAL A 45 -7.37 -4.28 -8.02
N ALA A 46 -7.05 -5.56 -8.18
CA ALA A 46 -5.68 -6.01 -8.48
C ALA A 46 -5.12 -5.43 -9.79
N SER A 47 -5.96 -5.19 -10.80
CA SER A 47 -5.52 -4.61 -12.07
C SER A 47 -5.52 -3.08 -12.08
N ALA A 48 -6.13 -2.41 -11.10
CA ALA A 48 -6.41 -0.97 -11.13
C ALA A 48 -5.16 -0.11 -11.41
N LEU A 49 -4.01 -0.44 -10.80
CA LEU A 49 -2.76 0.30 -11.02
C LEU A 49 -2.28 0.18 -12.48
N PHE A 50 -2.32 -1.03 -13.03
CA PHE A 50 -1.86 -1.27 -14.41
C PHE A 50 -2.81 -0.65 -15.42
N ILE A 51 -4.12 -0.68 -15.14
CA ILE A 51 -5.12 0.04 -15.93
C ILE A 51 -4.81 1.53 -15.90
N ALA A 52 -4.60 2.12 -14.71
CA ALA A 52 -4.28 3.55 -14.57
C ALA A 52 -3.04 3.96 -15.37
N ILE A 53 -1.98 3.13 -15.36
CA ILE A 53 -0.76 3.38 -16.13
C ILE A 53 -1.02 3.23 -17.63
N GLY A 54 -1.77 2.20 -18.03
CA GLY A 54 -2.04 1.91 -19.44
C GLY A 54 -2.98 2.92 -20.12
N VAL A 55 -3.87 3.56 -19.36
CA VAL A 55 -4.82 4.58 -19.90
C VAL A 55 -4.35 6.02 -19.65
N ARG A 56 -3.14 6.22 -19.17
CA ARG A 56 -2.62 7.54 -18.82
C ARG A 56 -2.66 8.54 -19.98
N ASP A 57 -2.43 8.05 -21.19
CA ASP A 57 -2.40 8.87 -22.43
C ASP A 57 -3.79 8.96 -23.10
N VAL A 58 -4.80 8.31 -22.52
CA VAL A 58 -6.18 8.38 -23.02
C VAL A 58 -6.89 9.55 -22.33
N ALA A 59 -7.70 10.31 -23.07
CA ALA A 59 -8.50 11.41 -22.56
C ALA A 59 -9.58 10.89 -21.60
N MET A 60 -9.23 10.71 -20.33
CA MET A 60 -10.15 10.32 -19.26
C MET A 60 -10.33 11.44 -18.24
N PRO A 61 -11.47 11.50 -17.55
CA PRO A 61 -11.63 12.43 -16.43
C PRO A 61 -10.55 12.22 -15.37
N ALA A 62 -9.87 13.30 -14.97
CA ALA A 62 -8.77 13.24 -14.00
C ALA A 62 -9.16 12.54 -12.67
N VAL A 63 -10.43 12.67 -12.28
CA VAL A 63 -10.97 12.00 -11.08
C VAL A 63 -10.90 10.48 -11.20
N VAL A 64 -11.25 9.92 -12.36
CA VAL A 64 -11.24 8.46 -12.61
C VAL A 64 -9.80 7.95 -12.58
N LEU A 65 -8.90 8.61 -13.30
CA LEU A 65 -7.48 8.24 -13.33
C LEU A 65 -6.85 8.27 -11.93
N LYS A 66 -7.11 9.34 -11.18
CA LYS A 66 -6.64 9.49 -9.80
C LYS A 66 -7.20 8.39 -8.89
N SER A 67 -8.49 8.06 -9.02
CA SER A 67 -9.11 7.01 -8.21
C SER A 67 -8.51 5.64 -8.50
N LEU A 68 -8.30 5.29 -9.77
CA LEU A 68 -7.66 4.05 -10.19
C LEU A 68 -6.23 3.95 -9.67
N PHE A 69 -5.46 5.02 -9.80
CA PHE A 69 -4.09 5.08 -9.30
C PHE A 69 -4.02 4.92 -7.78
N THR A 70 -4.87 5.65 -7.05
CA THR A 70 -4.94 5.58 -5.58
C THR A 70 -5.36 4.18 -5.12
N LEU A 71 -6.43 3.62 -5.71
CA LEU A 71 -6.92 2.29 -5.38
C LEU A 71 -5.85 1.21 -5.64
N GLY A 72 -5.21 1.26 -6.80
CA GLY A 72 -4.18 0.30 -7.17
C GLY A 72 -2.92 0.42 -6.31
N SER A 73 -2.54 1.63 -5.91
CA SER A 73 -1.41 1.86 -5.00
C SER A 73 -1.69 1.32 -3.60
N ILE A 74 -2.88 1.56 -3.06
CA ILE A 74 -3.31 0.99 -1.77
C ILE A 74 -3.33 -0.54 -1.85
N TRP A 75 -3.84 -1.10 -2.96
CA TRP A 75 -3.86 -2.54 -3.18
C TRP A 75 -2.47 -3.15 -3.20
N MET A 76 -1.51 -2.49 -3.83
CA MET A 76 -0.12 -2.98 -3.91
C MET A 76 0.51 -3.08 -2.52
N VAL A 77 0.29 -2.07 -1.66
CA VAL A 77 0.78 -2.09 -0.27
C VAL A 77 0.05 -3.16 0.55
N PHE A 78 -1.29 -3.24 0.40
CA PHE A 78 -2.09 -4.30 1.03
C PHE A 78 -1.60 -5.69 0.65
N LEU A 79 -1.36 -5.94 -0.64
CA LEU A 79 -0.90 -7.22 -1.14
C LEU A 79 0.43 -7.62 -0.52
N LEU A 80 1.38 -6.69 -0.43
CA LEU A 80 2.69 -6.95 0.17
C LEU A 80 2.55 -7.45 1.61
N TYR A 81 1.84 -6.70 2.45
CA TYR A 81 1.67 -7.07 3.86
C TYR A 81 0.80 -8.31 4.03
N MET A 82 -0.21 -8.48 3.20
CA MET A 82 -1.08 -9.66 3.24
C MET A 82 -0.32 -10.94 2.89
N VAL A 83 0.54 -10.91 1.85
CA VAL A 83 1.39 -12.05 1.48
C VAL A 83 2.36 -12.40 2.60
N LEU A 84 3.06 -11.40 3.16
CA LEU A 84 4.00 -11.64 4.25
C LEU A 84 3.30 -12.21 5.48
N SER A 85 2.16 -11.64 5.87
CA SER A 85 1.38 -12.10 7.02
C SER A 85 0.83 -13.52 6.83
N LEU A 86 0.34 -13.83 5.61
CA LEU A 86 -0.13 -15.17 5.28
C LEU A 86 1.01 -16.19 5.31
N LEU A 87 2.18 -15.85 4.78
CA LEU A 87 3.35 -16.74 4.83
C LEU A 87 3.73 -17.07 6.28
N VAL A 88 3.74 -16.07 7.16
CA VAL A 88 3.99 -16.29 8.60
C VAL A 88 2.93 -17.20 9.21
N CYS A 89 1.65 -16.97 8.90
CA CYS A 89 0.55 -17.81 9.39
C CYS A 89 0.63 -19.24 8.84
N ASP A 90 1.00 -19.42 7.58
CA ASP A 90 1.13 -20.75 6.96
C ASP A 90 2.32 -21.52 7.55
N ILE A 91 3.44 -20.85 7.81
CA ILE A 91 4.58 -21.44 8.51
C ILE A 91 4.17 -21.83 9.94
N ALA A 92 3.49 -20.94 10.67
CA ALA A 92 3.00 -21.23 12.02
C ALA A 92 2.04 -22.44 12.03
N HIS A 93 1.21 -22.59 11.00
CA HIS A 93 0.31 -23.73 10.87
C HIS A 93 1.03 -25.06 10.72
N LEU A 94 2.25 -25.10 10.15
CA LEU A 94 3.06 -26.32 10.06
C LEU A 94 3.46 -26.85 11.45
N PHE A 95 3.66 -25.93 12.42
CA PHE A 95 4.05 -26.30 13.80
C PHE A 95 2.86 -26.45 14.73
N VAL A 96 1.75 -25.75 14.45
CA VAL A 96 0.53 -25.72 15.26
C VAL A 96 -0.68 -25.99 14.37
N PRO A 97 -1.04 -27.27 14.12
CA PRO A 97 -2.14 -27.63 13.22
C PRO A 97 -3.51 -27.09 13.63
N GLN A 98 -3.68 -26.72 14.92
CA GLN A 98 -4.92 -26.11 15.42
C GLN A 98 -5.11 -24.67 14.95
N PHE A 99 -4.10 -24.04 14.32
CA PHE A 99 -4.13 -22.66 13.86
C PHE A 99 -4.97 -22.51 12.57
N LYS A 100 -6.29 -22.69 12.71
CA LYS A 100 -7.24 -22.73 11.58
C LYS A 100 -7.61 -21.35 11.01
N TYR A 101 -7.41 -20.28 11.78
CA TYR A 101 -7.86 -18.93 11.42
C TYR A 101 -6.75 -18.04 10.88
N GLY A 102 -5.67 -18.63 10.37
CA GLY A 102 -4.48 -17.90 9.88
C GLY A 102 -4.80 -16.81 8.87
N PHE A 103 -5.75 -17.04 7.95
CA PHE A 103 -6.18 -16.01 7.00
C PHE A 103 -6.77 -14.77 7.68
N TRP A 104 -7.64 -14.99 8.69
CA TRP A 104 -8.29 -13.89 9.40
C TRP A 104 -7.31 -13.10 10.27
N TYR A 105 -6.34 -13.78 10.88
CA TYR A 105 -5.26 -13.11 11.62
C TYR A 105 -4.37 -12.29 10.69
N ALA A 106 -3.98 -12.84 9.54
CA ALA A 106 -3.22 -12.13 8.53
C ALA A 106 -3.96 -10.90 8.00
N LEU A 107 -5.26 -11.05 7.71
CA LEU A 107 -6.11 -9.95 7.24
C LEU A 107 -6.26 -8.85 8.31
N ALA A 108 -6.58 -9.22 9.55
CA ALA A 108 -6.72 -8.26 10.66
C ALA A 108 -5.41 -7.51 10.91
N PHE A 109 -4.27 -8.21 10.94
CA PHE A 109 -2.96 -7.60 11.11
C PHE A 109 -2.65 -6.63 9.97
N THR A 110 -2.87 -7.04 8.70
CA THR A 110 -2.63 -6.21 7.53
C THR A 110 -3.47 -4.94 7.57
N ILE A 111 -4.77 -5.05 7.86
CA ILE A 111 -5.66 -3.88 7.97
C ILE A 111 -5.20 -2.94 9.10
N THR A 112 -4.87 -3.47 10.27
CA THR A 112 -4.39 -2.68 11.41
C THR A 112 -3.12 -1.92 11.04
N LEU A 113 -2.19 -2.58 10.35
CA LEU A 113 -0.93 -1.97 9.93
C LEU A 113 -1.12 -0.86 8.90
N LEU A 114 -2.06 -1.05 7.94
CA LEU A 114 -2.42 -0.02 6.97
C LEU A 114 -3.09 1.20 7.63
N ILE A 115 -4.00 0.97 8.57
CA ILE A 115 -4.65 2.04 9.33
C ILE A 115 -3.60 2.81 10.15
N TYR A 116 -2.74 2.11 10.88
CA TYR A 116 -1.66 2.72 11.65
C TYR A 116 -0.73 3.56 10.76
N GLY A 117 -0.28 3.00 9.63
CA GLY A 117 0.56 3.71 8.67
C GLY A 117 -0.12 4.96 8.10
N HIS A 118 -1.43 4.88 7.82
CA HIS A 118 -2.19 6.02 7.33
C HIS A 118 -2.32 7.13 8.40
N ILE A 119 -2.62 6.77 9.65
CA ILE A 119 -2.68 7.73 10.77
C ILE A 119 -1.33 8.42 10.96
N ASN A 120 -0.25 7.64 10.97
CA ASN A 120 1.11 8.16 11.13
C ASN A 120 1.50 9.11 9.96
N TYR A 121 1.09 8.77 8.74
CA TYR A 121 1.29 9.63 7.57
C TYR A 121 0.54 10.97 7.66
N LEU A 122 -0.60 11.01 8.35
CA LEU A 122 -1.38 12.24 8.54
C LEU A 122 -0.80 13.14 9.64
N ASN A 123 0.11 12.63 10.48
CA ASN A 123 0.73 13.34 11.60
C ASN A 123 2.24 13.55 11.34
N PRO A 124 2.62 14.50 10.44
CA PRO A 124 4.03 14.82 10.22
C PRO A 124 4.65 15.36 11.52
N GLN A 125 5.81 14.82 11.90
CA GLN A 125 6.58 15.27 13.03
C GLN A 125 7.56 16.36 12.60
N ILE A 126 7.53 17.50 13.28
CA ILE A 126 8.56 18.55 13.15
C ILE A 126 9.67 18.18 14.11
N VAL A 127 10.88 18.03 13.61
CA VAL A 127 12.06 17.82 14.43
C VAL A 127 12.83 19.13 14.47
N GLU A 128 12.89 19.76 15.63
CA GLU A 128 13.68 20.94 15.87
C GLU A 128 15.11 20.51 16.23
N LEU A 129 16.09 21.11 15.58
CA LEU A 129 17.50 20.87 15.82
C LEU A 129 18.21 22.20 16.06
N ASP A 130 18.58 22.47 17.30
CA ASP A 130 19.36 23.63 17.65
C ASP A 130 20.86 23.39 17.43
N ILE A 131 21.45 24.17 16.55
CA ILE A 131 22.88 24.10 16.23
C ILE A 131 23.52 25.43 16.63
N SER A 132 24.37 25.41 17.66
CA SER A 132 25.19 26.56 18.00
C SER A 132 26.42 26.65 17.13
N LEU A 133 26.64 27.81 16.53
CA LEU A 133 27.83 28.12 15.73
C LEU A 133 28.69 29.15 16.45
N ASP A 134 30.00 28.93 16.49
CA ASP A 134 30.97 29.84 17.10
C ASP A 134 31.28 31.09 16.24
N LYS A 135 30.47 31.33 15.21
CA LYS A 135 30.62 32.50 14.31
C LYS A 135 29.54 33.53 14.58
N PRO A 136 29.88 34.81 14.72
CA PRO A 136 28.90 35.87 14.88
C PRO A 136 28.06 36.02 13.60
N ILE A 137 26.75 36.00 13.75
CA ILE A 137 25.77 36.17 12.68
C ILE A 137 25.06 37.51 12.93
N GLU A 138 24.88 38.33 11.90
CA GLU A 138 24.04 39.54 12.00
C GLU A 138 22.58 39.11 12.28
N GLY A 139 22.05 39.56 13.42
CA GLY A 139 20.72 39.14 13.91
C GLY A 139 20.71 38.05 14.98
N GLY A 140 21.86 37.41 15.27
CA GLY A 140 22.04 36.45 16.37
C GLY A 140 21.43 35.07 16.17
N GLU A 141 20.46 34.88 15.28
CA GLU A 141 19.75 33.63 15.04
C GLU A 141 19.36 33.48 13.59
N VAL A 142 19.48 32.28 13.03
CA VAL A 142 19.03 31.94 11.69
C VAL A 142 18.16 30.70 11.74
N ASN A 143 16.90 30.81 11.38
CA ASN A 143 15.97 29.70 11.30
C ASN A 143 16.00 29.09 9.89
N ILE A 144 16.42 27.82 9.79
CA ILE A 144 16.49 27.07 8.53
C ILE A 144 15.43 25.96 8.56
N VAL A 145 14.50 25.98 7.60
CA VAL A 145 13.56 24.90 7.40
C VAL A 145 14.07 24.00 6.30
N ALA A 146 14.40 22.75 6.65
CA ALA A 146 14.81 21.73 5.70
C ALA A 146 13.66 20.74 5.48
N ILE A 147 13.25 20.57 4.22
CA ILE A 147 12.24 19.58 3.84
C ILE A 147 12.94 18.61 2.88
N SER A 148 12.97 17.33 3.24
CA SER A 148 13.51 16.28 2.40
C SER A 148 12.40 15.38 1.89
N ASP A 149 12.63 14.73 0.74
CA ASP A 149 11.81 13.66 0.19
C ASP A 149 10.36 14.06 -0.14
N VAL A 150 10.20 15.25 -0.68
CA VAL A 150 8.90 15.76 -1.14
C VAL A 150 8.54 15.10 -2.47
N HIS A 151 7.80 14.00 -2.41
CA HIS A 151 7.25 13.35 -3.59
C HIS A 151 6.07 14.14 -4.15
N LEU A 152 6.33 15.01 -5.12
CA LEU A 152 5.30 15.74 -5.86
C LEU A 152 4.69 14.81 -6.92
N GLY A 153 3.43 14.42 -6.74
CA GLY A 153 2.72 13.54 -7.67
C GLY A 153 1.20 13.59 -7.48
N GLU A 154 0.50 12.74 -8.19
CA GLU A 154 -0.96 12.61 -8.16
C GLU A 154 -1.56 12.45 -6.74
N GLY A 155 -0.77 11.93 -5.79
CA GLY A 155 -1.16 11.77 -4.38
C GLY A 155 -0.93 12.99 -3.49
N THR A 156 -0.19 14.02 -3.96
CA THR A 156 0.18 15.19 -3.15
C THR A 156 -0.70 16.37 -3.53
N GLY A 157 -1.82 16.55 -2.83
CA GLY A 157 -2.73 17.68 -3.06
C GLY A 157 -2.18 19.01 -2.53
N LYS A 158 -2.64 20.15 -3.11
CA LYS A 158 -2.25 21.51 -2.71
C LYS A 158 -2.37 21.78 -1.20
N HIS A 159 -3.33 21.17 -0.51
CA HIS A 159 -3.54 21.31 0.93
C HIS A 159 -2.41 20.74 1.82
N LYS A 160 -1.56 19.85 1.29
CA LYS A 160 -0.42 19.30 2.04
C LYS A 160 0.82 20.17 2.04
N MET A 161 0.92 21.11 1.09
CA MET A 161 2.02 22.08 1.03
C MET A 161 1.78 23.33 1.85
N GLN A 162 0.59 23.51 2.40
CA GLN A 162 0.18 24.72 3.15
C GLN A 162 0.09 24.49 4.65
N ARG A 163 0.48 23.32 5.12
CA ARG A 163 0.63 22.99 6.55
C ARG A 163 2.08 22.85 6.91
#